data_18aa6e61099b3f6b98a8b7443179caea
#
_entry.id   18aa6e61099b3f6b98a8b7443179caea
#
_cell.length_a   1.000
_cell.length_b   1.000
_cell.length_c   1.000
_cell.angle_alpha   90.00
_cell.angle_beta   90.00
_cell.angle_gamma   90.00
#
_symmetry.space_group_name_H-M   'P 1'
#
loop_
_entity.id
_entity.type
_entity.pdbx_description
1 polymer ?
#
loop_
_entity_poly.entity_id
_entity_poly.type
_entity_poly.pdbx_seq_one_letter_code
_entity_poly.pdbx_strand_id
1 'polypeptide(L)'
;MTLKEAIVQRHSVRKYTDKKIDEATAAELQKAIDECNRHSGLNIQLILNEPEAFGSGMAKYGSFENCSNYIAIVGKKGDDENCGYYGEKIVLRAQQLGLNTCWVALTVNKSKISYKANRGEKLLIVIALGYGQTPGHTRPTKSTEELSKIVKGEMPGWFSEAMEAVKLAPTAINQQKFVFILDGNEVTAKTLFGFYAKIDLGIAKYHFEIGAGDAHFVWKSVED
;
A
#
# COMPACT_ATOMS: atom_id res chain seq x y z
N MET A 1 -7.45 -6.78 16.01
CA MET A 1 -6.32 -5.91 15.58
C MET A 1 -6.90 -4.61 15.05
N THR A 2 -6.51 -3.47 15.60
CA THR A 2 -6.84 -2.12 15.11
C THR A 2 -6.02 -1.78 13.86
N LEU A 3 -6.39 -0.71 13.15
CA LEU A 3 -5.58 -0.24 11.99
C LEU A 3 -4.18 0.25 12.42
N LYS A 4 -4.07 0.93 13.58
CA LYS A 4 -2.77 1.36 14.14
C LYS A 4 -1.86 0.15 14.43
N GLU A 5 -2.40 -0.91 15.02
CA GLU A 5 -1.66 -2.16 15.23
C GLU A 5 -1.28 -2.85 13.92
N ALA A 6 -2.17 -2.83 12.92
CA ALA A 6 -1.90 -3.39 11.61
C ALA A 6 -0.74 -2.68 10.89
N ILE A 7 -0.66 -1.34 10.95
CA ILE A 7 0.45 -0.55 10.43
C ILE A 7 1.79 -1.01 11.04
N VAL A 8 1.83 -1.20 12.37
CA VAL A 8 3.06 -1.60 13.08
C VAL A 8 3.48 -3.03 12.73
N GLN A 9 2.51 -3.95 12.61
CA GLN A 9 2.79 -5.37 12.37
C GLN A 9 3.00 -5.73 10.91
N ARG A 10 2.54 -4.87 9.98
CA ARG A 10 2.65 -5.12 8.55
C ARG A 10 4.11 -4.98 8.06
N HIS A 11 4.65 -6.02 7.51
CA HIS A 11 5.93 -6.02 6.80
C HIS A 11 5.78 -6.60 5.38
N SER A 12 6.74 -6.34 4.52
CA SER A 12 6.80 -6.96 3.19
C SER A 12 7.25 -8.41 3.32
N VAL A 13 6.36 -9.35 3.06
CA VAL A 13 6.60 -10.79 3.13
C VAL A 13 6.63 -11.37 1.71
N ARG A 14 7.65 -12.18 1.41
CA ARG A 14 7.86 -12.79 0.10
C ARG A 14 7.87 -14.31 0.13
N LYS A 15 7.96 -14.90 1.32
CA LYS A 15 7.96 -16.36 1.51
C LYS A 15 6.68 -16.76 2.22
N TYR A 16 5.86 -17.53 1.54
CA TYR A 16 4.56 -17.95 2.02
C TYR A 16 4.55 -19.44 2.35
N THR A 17 3.61 -19.82 3.19
CA THR A 17 3.29 -21.23 3.46
C THR A 17 2.42 -21.78 2.33
N ASP A 18 2.17 -23.08 2.33
CA ASP A 18 1.21 -23.75 1.45
C ASP A 18 -0.25 -23.66 1.94
N LYS A 19 -0.48 -23.01 3.09
CA LYS A 19 -1.81 -22.82 3.66
C LYS A 19 -2.67 -21.98 2.70
N LYS A 20 -3.77 -22.58 2.26
CA LYS A 20 -4.74 -21.89 1.41
C LYS A 20 -5.52 -20.83 2.21
N ILE A 21 -5.86 -19.74 1.54
CA ILE A 21 -6.80 -18.75 2.07
C ILE A 21 -8.20 -19.40 2.03
N ASP A 22 -8.84 -19.52 3.19
CA ASP A 22 -10.18 -20.10 3.31
C ASP A 22 -11.24 -19.15 2.75
N GLU A 23 -12.40 -19.71 2.44
CA GLU A 23 -13.50 -18.98 1.81
C GLU A 23 -14.01 -17.81 2.65
N ALA A 24 -14.04 -17.94 3.98
CA ALA A 24 -14.49 -16.87 4.87
C ALA A 24 -13.50 -15.69 4.85
N THR A 25 -12.21 -15.98 4.95
CA THR A 25 -11.15 -14.96 4.86
C THR A 25 -11.16 -14.30 3.48
N ALA A 26 -11.30 -15.07 2.39
CA ALA A 26 -11.39 -14.55 1.04
C ALA A 26 -12.63 -13.65 0.84
N ALA A 27 -13.78 -14.04 1.37
CA ALA A 27 -15.02 -13.25 1.30
C ALA A 27 -14.91 -11.91 2.05
N GLU A 28 -14.28 -11.89 3.24
CA GLU A 28 -14.05 -10.66 3.99
C GLU A 28 -13.06 -9.71 3.26
N LEU A 29 -12.04 -10.25 2.62
CA LEU A 29 -11.12 -9.46 1.82
C LEU A 29 -11.80 -8.93 0.56
N GLN A 30 -12.65 -9.74 -0.10
CA GLN A 30 -13.42 -9.32 -1.27
C GLN A 30 -14.38 -8.18 -0.94
N LYS A 31 -15.07 -8.21 0.20
CA LYS A 31 -15.90 -7.08 0.66
C LYS A 31 -15.13 -5.78 0.76
N ALA A 32 -13.93 -5.82 1.32
CA ALA A 32 -13.06 -4.64 1.42
C ALA A 32 -12.61 -4.15 0.02
N ILE A 33 -12.32 -5.06 -0.89
CA ILE A 33 -12.00 -4.74 -2.29
C ILE A 33 -13.18 -4.08 -2.98
N ASP A 34 -14.37 -4.63 -2.85
CA ASP A 34 -15.59 -4.10 -3.48
C ASP A 34 -15.92 -2.69 -2.95
N GLU A 35 -15.69 -2.45 -1.66
CA GLU A 35 -15.82 -1.13 -1.06
C GLU A 35 -14.78 -0.14 -1.64
N CYS A 36 -13.52 -0.54 -1.72
CA CYS A 36 -12.46 0.27 -2.32
C CYS A 36 -12.77 0.59 -3.79
N ASN A 37 -13.22 -0.38 -4.58
CA ASN A 37 -13.61 -0.18 -5.98
C ASN A 37 -14.73 0.85 -6.13
N ARG A 38 -15.76 0.78 -5.26
CA ARG A 38 -16.88 1.74 -5.31
C ARG A 38 -16.46 3.19 -5.03
N HIS A 39 -15.49 3.40 -4.12
CA HIS A 39 -15.05 4.73 -3.73
C HIS A 39 -13.96 5.30 -4.63
N SER A 40 -13.09 4.44 -5.18
CA SER A 40 -11.94 4.88 -5.96
C SER A 40 -12.19 4.96 -7.47
N GLY A 41 -13.16 4.19 -7.96
CA GLY A 41 -13.33 3.94 -9.39
C GLY A 41 -12.24 3.04 -10.01
N LEU A 42 -11.37 2.46 -9.17
CA LEU A 42 -10.40 1.44 -9.59
C LEU A 42 -11.09 0.11 -9.88
N ASN A 43 -10.38 -0.77 -10.56
CA ASN A 43 -10.78 -2.16 -10.81
C ASN A 43 -9.79 -3.08 -10.10
N ILE A 44 -9.93 -3.19 -8.78
CA ILE A 44 -9.07 -4.02 -7.92
C ILE A 44 -9.64 -5.43 -7.88
N GLN A 45 -8.81 -6.44 -8.08
CA GLN A 45 -9.23 -7.83 -8.24
C GLN A 45 -8.41 -8.75 -7.34
N LEU A 46 -9.10 -9.66 -6.63
CA LEU A 46 -8.48 -10.72 -5.85
C LEU A 46 -8.31 -11.96 -6.73
N ILE A 47 -7.09 -12.44 -6.85
CA ILE A 47 -6.74 -13.65 -7.60
C ILE A 47 -6.18 -14.67 -6.62
N LEU A 48 -6.77 -15.85 -6.59
CA LEU A 48 -6.40 -16.95 -5.70
C LEU A 48 -5.96 -18.19 -6.50
N ASN A 49 -5.02 -18.94 -5.92
CA ASN A 49 -4.53 -20.21 -6.45
C ASN A 49 -3.95 -20.10 -7.87
N GLU A 50 -3.23 -19.02 -8.16
CA GLU A 50 -2.55 -18.79 -9.43
C GLU A 50 -1.03 -18.58 -9.19
N PRO A 51 -0.19 -19.64 -9.30
CA PRO A 51 1.23 -19.57 -8.96
C PRO A 51 2.13 -19.03 -10.08
N GLU A 52 1.66 -18.97 -11.33
CA GLU A 52 2.52 -18.67 -12.47
C GLU A 52 3.06 -17.24 -12.48
N ALA A 53 2.33 -16.29 -11.90
CA ALA A 53 2.73 -14.89 -11.83
C ALA A 53 4.06 -14.69 -11.07
N PHE A 54 4.34 -15.56 -10.11
CA PHE A 54 5.53 -15.50 -9.25
C PHE A 54 6.53 -16.64 -9.48
N GLY A 55 6.20 -17.62 -10.32
CA GLY A 55 7.00 -18.82 -10.55
C GLY A 55 8.13 -18.70 -11.56
N SER A 56 8.16 -17.67 -12.42
CA SER A 56 9.05 -17.61 -13.58
C SER A 56 9.44 -16.19 -13.99
N GLY A 57 10.43 -16.07 -14.86
CA GLY A 57 10.85 -14.79 -15.45
C GLY A 57 11.43 -13.83 -14.40
N MET A 58 11.03 -12.58 -14.44
CA MET A 58 11.47 -11.51 -13.54
C MET A 58 11.10 -11.77 -12.06
N ALA A 59 10.11 -12.63 -11.81
CA ALA A 59 9.71 -13.00 -10.45
C ALA A 59 10.84 -13.67 -9.66
N LYS A 60 11.74 -14.38 -10.32
CA LYS A 60 12.93 -14.99 -9.69
C LYS A 60 13.81 -14.00 -8.94
N TYR A 61 13.89 -12.75 -9.43
CA TYR A 61 14.65 -11.67 -8.77
C TYR A 61 13.94 -11.10 -7.53
N GLY A 62 12.65 -11.35 -7.38
CA GLY A 62 11.87 -10.94 -6.22
C GLY A 62 12.00 -11.84 -5.01
N SER A 63 12.63 -13.01 -5.16
CA SER A 63 12.80 -14.05 -4.13
C SER A 63 11.46 -14.49 -3.51
N PHE A 64 10.40 -14.58 -4.35
CA PHE A 64 9.10 -15.10 -3.91
C PHE A 64 9.14 -16.61 -3.84
N GLU A 65 8.61 -17.17 -2.74
CA GLU A 65 8.44 -18.61 -2.51
C GLU A 65 6.96 -18.88 -2.16
N ASN A 66 6.36 -19.89 -2.81
CA ASN A 66 4.97 -20.33 -2.60
C ASN A 66 3.92 -19.21 -2.74
N CYS A 67 4.19 -18.19 -3.54
CA CYS A 67 3.24 -17.12 -3.79
C CYS A 67 2.27 -17.53 -4.89
N SER A 68 1.03 -17.85 -4.52
CA SER A 68 -0.04 -18.27 -5.44
C SER A 68 -1.28 -17.39 -5.38
N ASN A 69 -1.26 -16.35 -4.56
CA ASN A 69 -2.39 -15.44 -4.46
C ASN A 69 -1.89 -13.99 -4.55
N TYR A 70 -2.68 -13.14 -5.13
CA TYR A 70 -2.34 -11.74 -5.25
C TYR A 70 -3.57 -10.85 -5.49
N ILE A 71 -3.38 -9.57 -5.28
CA ILE A 71 -4.33 -8.53 -5.64
C ILE A 71 -3.76 -7.80 -6.85
N ALA A 72 -4.52 -7.74 -7.94
CA ALA A 72 -4.19 -6.95 -9.12
C ALA A 72 -4.92 -5.60 -9.03
N ILE A 73 -4.18 -4.50 -9.04
CA ILE A 73 -4.79 -3.15 -9.07
C ILE A 73 -4.73 -2.63 -10.49
N VAL A 74 -5.91 -2.48 -11.07
CA VAL A 74 -6.12 -2.02 -12.44
C VAL A 74 -6.80 -0.65 -12.41
N GLY A 75 -6.35 0.25 -13.25
CA GLY A 75 -6.88 1.61 -13.31
C GLY A 75 -6.43 2.35 -14.56
N LYS A 76 -6.80 3.61 -14.66
CA LYS A 76 -6.45 4.50 -15.78
C LYS A 76 -5.11 5.21 -15.54
N LYS A 77 -4.60 5.86 -16.55
CA LYS A 77 -3.46 6.75 -16.42
C LYS A 77 -3.82 7.92 -15.48
N GLY A 78 -3.04 8.09 -14.42
CA GLY A 78 -3.27 9.12 -13.42
C GLY A 78 -3.82 8.59 -12.09
N ASP A 79 -4.29 7.35 -12.04
CA ASP A 79 -4.85 6.75 -10.82
C ASP A 79 -3.78 6.26 -9.81
N ASP A 80 -2.50 6.63 -10.01
CA ASP A 80 -1.40 6.09 -9.22
C ASP A 80 -1.54 6.39 -7.72
N GLU A 81 -1.97 7.61 -7.34
CA GLU A 81 -2.16 7.97 -5.92
C GLU A 81 -3.35 7.21 -5.32
N ASN A 82 -4.48 7.13 -6.02
CA ASN A 82 -5.63 6.32 -5.61
C ASN A 82 -5.26 4.83 -5.49
N CYS A 83 -4.44 4.33 -6.42
CA CYS A 83 -3.92 2.96 -6.37
C CYS A 83 -3.16 2.70 -5.07
N GLY A 84 -2.29 3.62 -4.65
CA GLY A 84 -1.58 3.52 -3.38
C GLY A 84 -2.50 3.59 -2.18
N TYR A 85 -3.38 4.57 -2.13
CA TYR A 85 -4.27 4.82 -1.01
C TYR A 85 -5.24 3.66 -0.78
N TYR A 86 -6.00 3.26 -1.80
CA TYR A 86 -6.98 2.18 -1.67
C TYR A 86 -6.35 0.79 -1.63
N GLY A 87 -5.21 0.61 -2.29
CA GLY A 87 -4.43 -0.62 -2.18
C GLY A 87 -3.93 -0.87 -0.75
N GLU A 88 -3.44 0.17 -0.06
CA GLU A 88 -3.00 0.05 1.33
C GLU A 88 -4.17 -0.20 2.30
N LYS A 89 -5.37 0.33 2.04
CA LYS A 89 -6.57 -0.06 2.81
C LYS A 89 -6.78 -1.57 2.77
N ILE A 90 -6.62 -2.18 1.60
CA ILE A 90 -6.77 -3.63 1.43
C ILE A 90 -5.60 -4.37 2.09
N VAL A 91 -4.37 -3.88 1.98
CA VAL A 91 -3.18 -4.43 2.64
C VAL A 91 -3.35 -4.49 4.16
N LEU A 92 -3.81 -3.40 4.78
CA LEU A 92 -4.05 -3.37 6.23
C LEU A 92 -5.24 -4.27 6.62
N ARG A 93 -6.27 -4.37 5.78
CA ARG A 93 -7.35 -5.33 6.01
C ARG A 93 -6.85 -6.77 5.92
N ALA A 94 -6.00 -7.09 4.96
CA ALA A 94 -5.37 -8.41 4.86
C ALA A 94 -4.55 -8.73 6.12
N GLN A 95 -3.78 -7.75 6.63
CA GLN A 95 -3.04 -7.88 7.88
C GLN A 95 -3.97 -8.18 9.08
N GLN A 96 -5.12 -7.48 9.17
CA GLN A 96 -6.13 -7.74 10.21
C GLN A 96 -6.72 -9.16 10.14
N LEU A 97 -6.79 -9.72 8.94
CA LEU A 97 -7.25 -11.10 8.67
C LEU A 97 -6.14 -12.15 8.86
N GLY A 98 -4.95 -11.76 9.31
CA GLY A 98 -3.81 -12.65 9.52
C GLY A 98 -3.05 -13.02 8.26
N LEU A 99 -3.28 -12.32 7.14
CA LEU A 99 -2.55 -12.49 5.89
C LEU A 99 -1.37 -11.52 5.83
N ASN A 100 -0.32 -11.93 5.14
CA ASN A 100 0.84 -11.11 4.85
C ASN A 100 0.87 -10.69 3.39
N THR A 101 1.47 -9.54 3.11
CA THR A 101 1.48 -8.95 1.78
C THR A 101 2.86 -8.42 1.38
N CYS A 102 3.01 -8.19 0.08
CA CYS A 102 4.14 -7.43 -0.46
C CYS A 102 3.71 -6.69 -1.73
N TRP A 103 3.94 -5.38 -1.78
CA TRP A 103 3.78 -4.59 -3.00
C TRP A 103 4.84 -5.00 -4.04
N VAL A 104 4.40 -5.26 -5.29
CA VAL A 104 5.26 -5.79 -6.35
C VAL A 104 5.02 -5.03 -7.66
N ALA A 105 6.05 -4.34 -8.14
CA ALA A 105 5.98 -3.57 -9.37
C ALA A 105 6.70 -4.25 -10.55
N LEU A 106 7.90 -4.77 -10.32
CA LEU A 106 8.80 -5.25 -11.36
C LEU A 106 9.09 -6.76 -11.27
N THR A 107 9.16 -7.30 -10.06
CA THR A 107 9.56 -8.69 -9.80
C THR A 107 8.38 -9.65 -9.86
N VAL A 108 7.59 -9.56 -10.92
CA VAL A 108 6.44 -10.42 -11.24
C VAL A 108 6.43 -10.68 -12.75
N ASN A 109 5.96 -11.84 -13.16
CA ASN A 109 5.81 -12.14 -14.58
C ASN A 109 4.50 -11.53 -15.10
N LYS A 110 4.59 -10.31 -15.65
CA LYS A 110 3.41 -9.55 -16.09
C LYS A 110 2.55 -10.28 -17.13
N SER A 111 3.14 -11.15 -17.96
CA SER A 111 2.40 -11.91 -18.97
C SER A 111 1.59 -13.06 -18.37
N LYS A 112 1.84 -13.40 -17.11
CA LYS A 112 1.19 -14.48 -16.39
C LYS A 112 0.22 -13.97 -15.29
N ILE A 113 0.07 -12.65 -15.16
CA ILE A 113 -0.91 -12.09 -14.21
C ILE A 113 -2.30 -12.19 -14.83
N SER A 114 -3.18 -12.87 -14.12
CA SER A 114 -4.61 -12.93 -14.47
C SER A 114 -5.30 -11.66 -13.95
N TYR A 115 -5.87 -10.87 -14.85
CA TYR A 115 -6.71 -9.72 -14.51
C TYR A 115 -7.63 -9.35 -15.68
N LYS A 116 -8.70 -8.63 -15.38
CA LYS A 116 -9.60 -8.06 -16.40
C LYS A 116 -9.41 -6.55 -16.41
N ALA A 117 -9.36 -5.95 -17.59
CA ALA A 117 -9.25 -4.51 -17.76
C ALA A 117 -10.35 -4.01 -18.70
N ASN A 118 -10.98 -2.89 -18.36
CA ASN A 118 -11.89 -2.18 -19.23
C ASN A 118 -11.13 -1.30 -20.22
N ARG A 119 -11.84 -0.71 -21.17
CA ARG A 119 -11.23 0.20 -22.15
C ARG A 119 -10.53 1.37 -21.45
N GLY A 120 -9.24 1.54 -21.72
CA GLY A 120 -8.41 2.62 -21.15
C GLY A 120 -7.78 2.28 -19.81
N GLU A 121 -8.08 1.12 -19.23
CA GLU A 121 -7.44 0.63 -18.00
C GLU A 121 -6.18 -0.18 -18.32
N LYS A 122 -5.30 -0.27 -17.35
CA LYS A 122 -4.10 -1.12 -17.36
C LYS A 122 -3.78 -1.61 -15.97
N LEU A 123 -3.00 -2.68 -15.87
CA LEU A 123 -2.42 -3.10 -14.59
C LEU A 123 -1.46 -2.01 -14.09
N LEU A 124 -1.73 -1.44 -12.92
CA LEU A 124 -0.90 -0.45 -12.25
C LEU A 124 0.18 -1.13 -11.41
N ILE A 125 -0.24 -2.06 -10.54
CA ILE A 125 0.64 -2.77 -9.61
C ILE A 125 -0.01 -4.07 -9.14
N VAL A 126 0.80 -4.96 -8.54
CA VAL A 126 0.34 -6.20 -7.91
C VAL A 126 0.73 -6.19 -6.44
N ILE A 127 -0.09 -6.81 -5.59
CA ILE A 127 0.22 -7.05 -4.19
C ILE A 127 0.20 -8.56 -3.97
N ALA A 128 1.36 -9.16 -3.70
CA ALA A 128 1.47 -10.57 -3.30
C ALA A 128 0.76 -10.81 -1.96
N LEU A 129 0.11 -11.95 -1.79
CA LEU A 129 -0.79 -12.24 -0.69
C LEU A 129 -0.71 -13.69 -0.24
N GLY A 130 -0.73 -13.93 1.07
CA GLY A 130 -0.78 -15.29 1.64
C GLY A 130 -0.43 -15.32 3.13
N TYR A 131 -0.34 -16.53 3.69
CA TYR A 131 0.17 -16.73 5.05
C TYR A 131 1.69 -16.80 5.00
N GLY A 132 2.38 -15.85 5.60
CA GLY A 132 3.84 -15.79 5.61
C GLY A 132 4.50 -16.89 6.41
N GLN A 133 5.67 -17.35 5.96
CA GLN A 133 6.54 -18.24 6.76
C GLN A 133 7.13 -17.51 7.96
N THR A 134 7.26 -16.18 7.88
CA THR A 134 7.69 -15.29 8.96
C THR A 134 6.85 -14.01 8.90
N PRO A 135 6.79 -13.22 9.99
CA PRO A 135 6.08 -11.94 9.98
C PRO A 135 6.78 -10.85 9.12
N GLY A 136 7.93 -11.14 8.54
CA GLY A 136 8.77 -10.18 7.85
C GLY A 136 9.73 -9.44 8.79
N HIS A 137 10.34 -8.36 8.28
CA HIS A 137 11.37 -7.62 9.02
C HIS A 137 11.10 -6.11 8.97
N THR A 138 11.47 -5.43 10.04
CA THR A 138 11.55 -3.97 10.08
C THR A 138 12.59 -3.47 9.08
N ARG A 139 12.45 -2.23 8.65
CA ARG A 139 13.35 -1.56 7.72
C ARG A 139 13.78 -0.21 8.29
N PRO A 140 14.95 0.32 7.90
CA PRO A 140 15.31 1.70 8.22
C PRO A 140 14.26 2.68 7.69
N THR A 141 13.99 3.74 8.44
CA THR A 141 13.10 4.83 8.02
C THR A 141 13.87 6.16 8.10
N LYS A 142 13.43 7.12 7.29
CA LYS A 142 13.83 8.50 7.44
C LYS A 142 13.26 9.10 8.71
N SER A 143 13.88 10.16 9.20
CA SER A 143 13.36 10.90 10.35
C SER A 143 12.09 11.70 9.98
N THR A 144 11.37 12.14 10.98
CA THR A 144 10.18 12.99 10.79
C THR A 144 10.56 14.31 10.12
N GLU A 145 11.72 14.90 10.49
CA GLU A 145 12.25 16.15 9.92
C GLU A 145 12.61 16.02 8.43
N GLU A 146 13.06 14.83 8.00
CA GLU A 146 13.32 14.57 6.58
C GLU A 146 12.04 14.39 5.74
N LEU A 147 10.96 13.96 6.38
CA LEU A 147 9.68 13.66 5.72
C LEU A 147 8.61 14.74 5.90
N SER A 148 8.87 15.76 6.73
CA SER A 148 7.87 16.80 6.99
C SER A 148 8.46 18.20 7.05
N LYS A 149 7.56 19.19 6.95
CA LYS A 149 7.87 20.61 7.11
C LYS A 149 6.70 21.29 7.82
N ILE A 150 7.02 22.07 8.85
CA ILE A 150 6.07 22.96 9.51
C ILE A 150 6.29 24.38 8.99
N VAL A 151 5.24 25.02 8.48
CA VAL A 151 5.33 26.38 7.90
C VAL A 151 5.33 27.42 9.01
N LYS A 152 4.48 27.25 10.04
CA LYS A 152 4.35 28.19 11.17
C LYS A 152 4.16 27.43 12.48
N GLY A 153 4.79 27.93 13.55
CA GLY A 153 4.66 27.38 14.89
C GLY A 153 5.44 26.09 15.12
N GLU A 154 5.01 25.35 16.12
CA GLU A 154 5.60 24.07 16.50
C GLU A 154 4.77 22.90 15.92
N MET A 155 5.39 21.73 15.82
CA MET A 155 4.73 20.51 15.38
C MET A 155 3.69 20.07 16.42
N PRO A 156 2.38 20.04 16.09
CA PRO A 156 1.37 19.57 17.03
C PRO A 156 1.45 18.04 17.20
N GLY A 157 1.04 17.55 18.37
CA GLY A 157 1.12 16.12 18.73
C GLY A 157 0.43 15.20 17.72
N TRP A 158 -0.77 15.57 17.23
CA TRP A 158 -1.49 14.78 16.24
C TRP A 158 -0.72 14.61 14.91
N PHE A 159 -0.01 15.68 14.47
CA PHE A 159 0.79 15.60 13.25
C PHE A 159 2.04 14.74 13.45
N SER A 160 2.66 14.84 14.63
CA SER A 160 3.77 13.95 14.99
C SER A 160 3.34 12.49 14.98
N GLU A 161 2.17 12.15 15.58
CA GLU A 161 1.62 10.79 15.54
C GLU A 161 1.31 10.33 14.11
N ALA A 162 0.75 11.21 13.28
CA ALA A 162 0.51 10.94 11.88
C ALA A 162 1.81 10.62 11.12
N MET A 163 2.88 11.39 11.38
CA MET A 163 4.18 11.15 10.76
C MET A 163 4.85 9.86 11.24
N GLU A 164 4.67 9.45 12.49
CA GLU A 164 5.13 8.13 12.95
C GLU A 164 4.45 6.99 12.16
N ALA A 165 3.16 7.10 11.86
CA ALA A 165 2.48 6.14 10.99
C ALA A 165 3.00 6.20 9.54
N VAL A 166 3.24 7.40 8.99
CA VAL A 166 3.81 7.62 7.65
C VAL A 166 5.18 6.95 7.49
N LYS A 167 6.02 6.99 8.50
CA LYS A 167 7.34 6.33 8.49
C LYS A 167 7.25 4.82 8.26
N LEU A 168 6.13 4.21 8.63
CA LEU A 168 5.86 2.78 8.45
C LEU A 168 5.23 2.44 7.10
N ALA A 169 4.84 3.43 6.29
CA ALA A 169 4.26 3.22 4.97
C ALA A 169 5.26 2.52 4.02
N PRO A 170 4.91 1.38 3.39
CA PRO A 170 5.79 0.74 2.43
C PRO A 170 6.01 1.63 1.21
N THR A 171 7.23 1.64 0.68
CA THR A 171 7.58 2.38 -0.53
C THR A 171 8.45 1.56 -1.46
N ALA A 172 8.42 1.87 -2.75
CA ALA A 172 9.27 1.25 -3.74
C ALA A 172 10.74 1.36 -3.30
N ILE A 173 11.45 0.22 -3.25
CA ILE A 173 12.84 0.10 -2.79
C ILE A 173 13.18 0.83 -1.46
N ASN A 174 12.18 1.04 -0.63
CA ASN A 174 12.28 1.80 0.63
C ASN A 174 12.78 3.26 0.46
N GLN A 175 12.41 3.91 -0.65
CA GLN A 175 12.95 5.23 -1.02
C GLN A 175 12.35 6.40 -0.22
N GLN A 176 11.10 6.27 0.26
CA GLN A 176 10.38 7.31 1.02
C GLN A 176 10.51 8.70 0.35
N LYS A 177 10.09 8.80 -0.91
CA LYS A 177 10.20 10.01 -1.76
C LYS A 177 8.94 10.85 -1.72
N PHE A 178 8.61 11.35 -0.54
CA PHE A 178 7.49 12.27 -0.29
C PHE A 178 7.83 13.23 0.85
N VAL A 179 7.06 14.30 0.97
CA VAL A 179 7.11 15.26 2.07
C VAL A 179 5.70 15.70 2.43
N PHE A 180 5.44 15.82 3.74
CA PHE A 180 4.20 16.33 4.31
C PHE A 180 4.45 17.73 4.87
N ILE A 181 3.62 18.70 4.49
CA ILE A 181 3.78 20.09 4.87
C ILE A 181 2.53 20.52 5.64
N LEU A 182 2.73 21.02 6.86
CA LEU A 182 1.66 21.55 7.71
C LEU A 182 1.70 23.08 7.73
N ASP A 183 0.58 23.73 7.40
CA ASP A 183 0.34 25.16 7.56
C ASP A 183 -0.98 25.39 8.31
N GLY A 184 -0.91 25.65 9.59
CA GLY A 184 -2.08 25.69 10.46
C GLY A 184 -2.72 24.31 10.61
N ASN A 185 -3.91 24.12 10.02
CA ASN A 185 -4.60 22.83 9.92
C ASN A 185 -4.65 22.28 8.48
N GLU A 186 -4.01 22.95 7.53
CA GLU A 186 -3.89 22.49 6.15
C GLU A 186 -2.66 21.58 6.00
N VAL A 187 -2.86 20.39 5.44
CA VAL A 187 -1.79 19.44 5.15
C VAL A 187 -1.63 19.28 3.65
N THR A 188 -0.46 19.55 3.15
CA THR A 188 -0.07 19.26 1.76
C THR A 188 0.89 18.08 1.75
N ALA A 189 0.61 17.06 0.94
CA ALA A 189 1.52 15.95 0.72
C ALA A 189 2.02 15.98 -0.73
N LYS A 190 3.34 15.92 -0.93
CA LYS A 190 3.98 16.03 -2.24
C LYS A 190 4.92 14.87 -2.49
N THR A 191 4.93 14.38 -3.74
CA THR A 191 5.98 13.45 -4.19
C THR A 191 7.29 14.19 -4.45
N LEU A 192 8.39 13.51 -4.19
CA LEU A 192 9.70 13.82 -4.73
C LEU A 192 9.96 12.89 -5.92
N PHE A 193 10.98 13.20 -6.72
CA PHE A 193 11.33 12.36 -7.87
C PHE A 193 11.71 10.93 -7.44
N GLY A 194 11.00 9.93 -7.98
CA GLY A 194 11.23 8.51 -7.67
C GLY A 194 10.31 7.58 -8.46
N PHE A 195 10.70 6.31 -8.55
CA PHE A 195 9.89 5.27 -9.19
C PHE A 195 8.65 4.98 -8.34
N TYR A 196 7.45 4.96 -8.94
CA TYR A 196 6.20 4.70 -8.25
C TYR A 196 5.89 5.69 -7.09
N ALA A 197 6.55 6.87 -7.08
CA ALA A 197 6.43 7.83 -5.98
C ALA A 197 4.99 8.30 -5.72
N LYS A 198 4.13 8.36 -6.75
CA LYS A 198 2.70 8.68 -6.59
C LYS A 198 1.93 7.57 -5.88
N ILE A 199 2.24 6.30 -6.17
CA ILE A 199 1.68 5.15 -5.43
C ILE A 199 2.15 5.20 -3.98
N ASP A 200 3.46 5.39 -3.76
CA ASP A 200 4.05 5.53 -2.42
C ASP A 200 3.38 6.67 -1.62
N LEU A 201 3.05 7.80 -2.29
CA LEU A 201 2.35 8.91 -1.65
C LEU A 201 0.94 8.54 -1.23
N GLY A 202 0.19 7.84 -2.08
CA GLY A 202 -1.16 7.35 -1.73
C GLY A 202 -1.15 6.43 -0.51
N ILE A 203 -0.19 5.50 -0.44
CA ILE A 203 0.04 4.65 0.72
C ILE A 203 0.32 5.50 1.97
N ALA A 204 1.24 6.45 1.87
CA ALA A 204 1.64 7.32 2.98
C ALA A 204 0.49 8.22 3.46
N LYS A 205 -0.36 8.73 2.57
CA LYS A 205 -1.57 9.50 2.94
C LYS A 205 -2.54 8.67 3.77
N TYR A 206 -2.78 7.42 3.41
CA TYR A 206 -3.65 6.56 4.20
C TYR A 206 -3.07 6.27 5.59
N HIS A 207 -1.76 6.04 5.69
CA HIS A 207 -1.07 5.92 6.98
C HIS A 207 -1.18 7.20 7.81
N PHE A 208 -1.02 8.37 7.17
CA PHE A 208 -1.15 9.67 7.82
C PHE A 208 -2.53 9.83 8.47
N GLU A 209 -3.60 9.54 7.74
CA GLU A 209 -4.97 9.65 8.26
C GLU A 209 -5.21 8.73 9.45
N ILE A 210 -4.72 7.48 9.40
CA ILE A 210 -4.82 6.55 10.54
C ILE A 210 -4.03 7.07 11.75
N GLY A 211 -2.84 7.63 11.51
CA GLY A 211 -2.01 8.20 12.57
C GLY A 211 -2.62 9.44 13.20
N ALA A 212 -3.16 10.35 12.38
CA ALA A 212 -3.83 11.58 12.80
C ALA A 212 -5.11 11.30 13.63
N GLY A 213 -5.75 10.14 13.42
CA GLY A 213 -6.96 9.76 14.15
C GLY A 213 -8.09 10.76 13.96
N ASP A 214 -8.64 11.28 15.08
CA ASP A 214 -9.78 12.22 15.07
C ASP A 214 -9.35 13.69 14.91
N ALA A 215 -8.09 13.95 14.54
CA ALA A 215 -7.62 15.32 14.35
C ALA A 215 -8.32 15.99 13.16
N HIS A 216 -8.76 17.22 13.34
CA HIS A 216 -9.36 18.01 12.28
C HIS A 216 -8.29 18.70 11.44
N PHE A 217 -8.04 18.17 10.26
CA PHE A 217 -7.16 18.77 9.27
C PHE A 217 -7.80 18.74 7.87
N VAL A 218 -7.28 19.51 6.96
CA VAL A 218 -7.75 19.60 5.56
C VAL A 218 -6.60 19.26 4.62
N TRP A 219 -6.84 18.33 3.71
CA TRP A 219 -5.91 18.10 2.60
C TRP A 219 -5.93 19.30 1.65
N LYS A 220 -4.78 19.92 1.47
CA LYS A 220 -4.60 20.97 0.47
C LYS A 220 -4.04 20.37 -0.82
N SER A 221 -4.71 20.66 -1.94
CA SER A 221 -4.21 20.28 -3.26
C SER A 221 -2.86 20.95 -3.53
N VAL A 222 -1.98 20.22 -4.20
CA VAL A 222 -0.77 20.83 -4.78
C VAL A 222 -1.22 21.65 -5.98
N GLU A 223 -1.11 22.96 -5.91
CA GLU A 223 -1.21 23.78 -7.11
C GLU A 223 0.03 23.49 -7.98
N ASP A 224 -0.20 23.11 -9.24
CA ASP A 224 0.83 22.86 -10.24
C ASP A 224 1.59 24.13 -10.62
#